data_1eec50ef92ca1888bc680d7e275e1dd2
#
_entry.id   1eec50ef92ca1888bc680d7e275e1dd2
#
_cell.length_a   1.000
_cell.length_b   1.000
_cell.length_c   1.000
_cell.angle_alpha   90.00
_cell.angle_beta   90.00
_cell.angle_gamma   90.00
#
_symmetry.space_group_name_H-M   'P 1'
#
loop_
_entity.id
_entity.type
_entity.pdbx_description
1 polymer ?
#
loop_
_entity_poly.entity_id
_entity_poly.type
_entity_poly.pdbx_seq_one_letter_code
_entity_poly.pdbx_strand_id
1 'polypeptide(L)'
;MTICIDMGATEIKVAPITRKENEIIVGRVERFPTNASLGKEGIVSALRAAIASLVGDGADSIAIASAGDIDVNTSVITYATENLPGMIGFDFGAFCESEFGLPARAINDAHAALLGEMVYGVGKEYQDKRVAMLTLGSGVGGGYYADGNIVATPENDYGRFGHICLEENGRECTCGKLGCIEMYLSGRAIHRDAAAMGIDTPDIFDRYAIGEEKNVEFVKRLRENLKTSLDMVMAVSPFDICIIGGGVADWMGDHFFSIMSDLGYDIIRASLGNSAGIYGAHAHYYKG
;
A
#
# COMPACT_ATOMS: atom_id res chain seq x y z
N MET A 1 20.04 4.45 14.51
CA MET A 1 19.47 4.62 13.14
C MET A 1 18.70 3.35 12.77
N THR A 2 17.48 3.47 12.29
CA THR A 2 16.65 2.33 11.86
C THR A 2 16.74 2.13 10.35
N ILE A 3 17.00 0.91 9.89
CA ILE A 3 16.87 0.54 8.49
C ILE A 3 15.40 0.28 8.21
N CYS A 4 14.76 1.10 7.35
CA CYS A 4 13.35 0.99 7.02
C CYS A 4 13.19 0.44 5.62
N ILE A 5 12.31 -0.54 5.48
CA ILE A 5 12.10 -1.33 4.26
C ILE A 5 10.64 -1.26 3.85
N ASP A 6 10.39 -1.11 2.55
CA ASP A 6 9.09 -1.30 1.91
C ASP A 6 9.25 -2.37 0.83
N MET A 7 8.81 -3.59 1.13
CA MET A 7 8.96 -4.77 0.28
C MET A 7 7.65 -5.09 -0.44
N GLY A 8 7.56 -4.64 -1.67
CA GLY A 8 6.49 -5.02 -2.59
C GLY A 8 6.81 -6.26 -3.44
N ALA A 9 5.86 -6.69 -4.25
CA ALA A 9 6.01 -7.83 -5.15
C ALA A 9 7.11 -7.65 -6.23
N THR A 10 7.40 -6.43 -6.62
CA THR A 10 8.30 -6.11 -7.74
C THR A 10 9.59 -5.47 -7.27
N GLU A 11 9.51 -4.64 -6.24
CA GLU A 11 10.61 -3.80 -5.78
C GLU A 11 10.67 -3.80 -4.24
N ILE A 12 11.88 -3.79 -3.73
CA ILE A 12 12.20 -3.50 -2.32
C ILE A 12 12.83 -2.12 -2.27
N LYS A 13 12.24 -1.23 -1.50
CA LYS A 13 12.83 0.09 -1.17
C LYS A 13 13.44 0.02 0.21
N VAL A 14 14.60 0.59 0.39
CA VAL A 14 15.27 0.66 1.69
C VAL A 14 15.82 2.06 1.92
N ALA A 15 15.68 2.57 3.14
CA ALA A 15 16.23 3.85 3.55
C ALA A 15 16.60 3.85 5.04
N PRO A 16 17.67 4.53 5.43
CA PRO A 16 17.96 4.78 6.83
C PRO A 16 17.07 5.91 7.36
N ILE A 17 16.48 5.73 8.54
CA ILE A 17 15.79 6.79 9.28
C ILE A 17 16.47 7.04 10.62
N THR A 18 16.82 8.29 10.86
CA THR A 18 17.37 8.75 12.12
C THR A 18 16.38 9.66 12.83
N ARG A 19 16.15 9.41 14.13
CA ARG A 19 15.33 10.31 14.96
C ARG A 19 16.21 11.40 15.54
N LYS A 20 15.74 12.65 15.44
CA LYS A 20 16.32 13.80 16.12
C LYS A 20 15.22 14.53 16.87
N GLU A 21 15.24 14.44 18.20
CA GLU A 21 14.25 15.06 19.07
C GLU A 21 12.81 14.69 18.63
N ASN A 22 12.09 15.63 18.02
CA ASN A 22 10.70 15.44 17.55
C ASN A 22 10.59 15.24 16.03
N GLU A 23 11.70 15.17 15.31
CA GLU A 23 11.73 15.00 13.86
C GLU A 23 12.41 13.70 13.45
N ILE A 24 12.12 13.25 12.24
CA ILE A 24 12.84 12.16 11.60
C ILE A 24 13.57 12.68 10.36
N ILE A 25 14.75 12.16 10.13
CA ILE A 25 15.53 12.40 8.93
C ILE A 25 15.55 11.11 8.14
N VAL A 26 14.91 11.12 6.96
CA VAL A 26 14.95 10.01 6.02
C VAL A 26 16.13 10.21 5.10
N GLY A 27 17.00 9.22 5.03
CA GLY A 27 18.12 9.24 4.12
C GLY A 27 17.74 8.88 2.69
N ARG A 28 18.73 8.65 1.85
CA ARG A 28 18.48 8.26 0.46
C ARG A 28 17.74 6.93 0.39
N VAL A 29 16.68 6.88 -0.42
CA VAL A 29 15.95 5.64 -0.72
C VAL A 29 16.71 4.89 -1.82
N GLU A 30 17.14 3.68 -1.51
CA GLU A 30 17.69 2.73 -2.48
C GLU A 30 16.63 1.73 -2.90
N ARG A 31 16.79 1.15 -4.11
CA ARG A 31 15.80 0.29 -4.73
C ARG A 31 16.44 -0.98 -5.23
N PHE A 32 15.82 -2.12 -4.93
CA PHE A 32 16.26 -3.45 -5.33
C PHE A 32 15.10 -4.20 -5.96
N PRO A 33 15.31 -4.99 -7.02
CA PRO A 33 14.27 -5.88 -7.53
C PRO A 33 13.96 -6.96 -6.48
N THR A 34 12.67 -7.24 -6.24
CA THR A 34 12.24 -8.28 -5.30
C THR A 34 12.63 -9.69 -5.75
N ASN A 35 12.79 -9.89 -7.06
CA ASN A 35 13.14 -11.19 -7.68
C ASN A 35 12.12 -12.30 -7.36
N ALA A 36 10.84 -11.95 -7.23
CA ALA A 36 9.77 -12.88 -6.89
C ALA A 36 9.64 -14.06 -7.89
N SER A 37 10.02 -13.88 -9.16
CA SER A 37 10.05 -14.94 -10.16
C SER A 37 11.04 -16.08 -9.84
N LEU A 38 12.02 -15.82 -8.96
CA LEU A 38 12.98 -16.81 -8.47
C LEU A 38 12.50 -17.51 -7.17
N GLY A 39 11.24 -17.30 -6.79
CA GLY A 39 10.66 -17.87 -5.59
C GLY A 39 11.22 -17.29 -4.29
N LYS A 40 11.00 -17.99 -3.19
CA LYS A 40 11.44 -17.59 -1.84
C LYS A 40 12.93 -17.24 -1.77
N GLU A 41 13.79 -18.04 -2.38
CA GLU A 41 15.25 -17.82 -2.33
C GLU A 41 15.64 -16.50 -2.99
N GLY A 42 15.01 -16.16 -4.13
CA GLY A 42 15.24 -14.90 -4.81
C GLY A 42 14.80 -13.70 -3.97
N ILE A 43 13.62 -13.79 -3.34
CA ILE A 43 13.08 -12.73 -2.47
C ILE A 43 13.98 -12.53 -1.26
N VAL A 44 14.36 -13.60 -0.56
CA VAL A 44 15.21 -13.55 0.64
C VAL A 44 16.61 -13.03 0.30
N SER A 45 17.17 -13.43 -0.84
CA SER A 45 18.46 -12.91 -1.31
C SER A 45 18.40 -11.39 -1.60
N ALA A 46 17.32 -10.93 -2.22
CA ALA A 46 17.10 -9.50 -2.49
C ALA A 46 16.94 -8.68 -1.20
N LEU A 47 16.14 -9.21 -0.24
CA LEU A 47 15.96 -8.60 1.08
C LEU A 47 17.29 -8.51 1.83
N ARG A 48 18.08 -9.60 1.83
CA ARG A 48 19.41 -9.62 2.44
C ARG A 48 20.32 -8.54 1.83
N ALA A 49 20.36 -8.42 0.51
CA ALA A 49 21.17 -7.43 -0.18
C ALA A 49 20.74 -5.99 0.16
N ALA A 50 19.41 -5.74 0.21
CA ALA A 50 18.86 -4.44 0.57
C ALA A 50 19.24 -4.04 2.01
N ILE A 51 19.14 -4.94 2.98
CA ILE A 51 19.53 -4.66 4.37
C ILE A 51 21.04 -4.45 4.47
N ALA A 52 21.84 -5.33 3.84
CA ALA A 52 23.30 -5.27 3.89
C ALA A 52 23.87 -3.96 3.32
N SER A 53 23.16 -3.28 2.41
CA SER A 53 23.60 -1.99 1.86
C SER A 53 23.69 -0.88 2.92
N LEU A 54 22.97 -1.04 4.07
CA LEU A 54 22.90 -0.02 5.13
C LEU A 54 23.40 -0.51 6.50
N VAL A 55 23.73 -1.79 6.65
CA VAL A 55 24.23 -2.41 7.90
C VAL A 55 25.59 -1.85 8.20
N GLY A 56 26.19 -1.06 8.27
CA GLY A 56 27.53 -0.54 8.62
C GLY A 56 27.48 0.86 9.19
N ASP A 57 26.36 1.55 8.99
CA ASP A 57 26.24 2.98 9.26
C ASP A 57 25.68 3.29 10.67
N GLY A 58 25.87 2.36 11.63
CA GLY A 58 25.36 2.51 13.00
C GLY A 58 23.87 2.19 13.11
N ALA A 59 23.39 1.22 12.31
CA ALA A 59 22.05 0.67 12.44
C ALA A 59 21.89 -0.09 13.76
N ASP A 60 20.78 0.11 14.42
CA ASP A 60 20.41 -0.53 15.70
C ASP A 60 19.12 -1.35 15.59
N SER A 61 18.40 -1.22 14.48
CA SER A 61 17.09 -1.84 14.28
C SER A 61 16.67 -1.87 12.83
N ILE A 62 15.73 -2.78 12.51
CA ILE A 62 15.14 -2.93 11.18
C ILE A 62 13.63 -2.84 11.29
N ALA A 63 12.99 -2.03 10.44
CA ALA A 63 11.56 -1.88 10.36
C ALA A 63 11.08 -2.25 8.95
N ILE A 64 10.10 -3.14 8.83
CA ILE A 64 9.72 -3.74 7.55
C ILE A 64 8.24 -3.53 7.28
N ALA A 65 7.91 -2.89 6.18
CA ALA A 65 6.61 -2.98 5.52
C ALA A 65 6.71 -4.06 4.44
N SER A 66 5.81 -5.03 4.42
CA SER A 66 5.84 -6.11 3.43
C SER A 66 4.45 -6.37 2.87
N ALA A 67 4.39 -6.65 1.58
CA ALA A 67 3.19 -7.25 1.00
C ALA A 67 2.85 -8.57 1.71
N GLY A 68 1.57 -8.94 1.72
CA GLY A 68 1.04 -10.09 2.47
C GLY A 68 0.55 -9.71 3.87
N ASP A 69 -0.16 -10.64 4.51
CA ASP A 69 -0.63 -10.43 5.89
C ASP A 69 0.49 -10.76 6.86
N ILE A 70 0.70 -9.88 7.81
CA ILE A 70 1.76 -10.00 8.81
C ILE A 70 1.13 -10.08 10.20
N ASP A 71 1.50 -11.08 10.96
CA ASP A 71 1.26 -11.04 12.41
C ASP A 71 2.24 -10.04 13.04
N VAL A 72 1.72 -8.90 13.45
CA VAL A 72 2.53 -7.78 13.96
C VAL A 72 3.22 -8.10 15.31
N ASN A 73 2.76 -9.12 16.04
CA ASN A 73 3.36 -9.53 17.30
C ASN A 73 4.60 -10.41 17.09
N THR A 74 4.56 -11.22 16.05
CA THR A 74 5.63 -12.19 15.73
C THR A 74 6.48 -11.79 14.54
N SER A 75 6.03 -10.80 13.73
CA SER A 75 6.66 -10.40 12.47
C SER A 75 6.71 -11.52 11.42
N VAL A 76 5.74 -12.44 11.46
CA VAL A 76 5.65 -13.59 10.54
C VAL A 76 4.61 -13.34 9.47
N ILE A 77 4.92 -13.70 8.22
CA ILE A 77 3.95 -13.68 7.12
C ILE A 77 2.94 -14.82 7.33
N THR A 78 1.68 -14.48 7.57
CA THR A 78 0.60 -15.43 7.78
C THR A 78 -0.16 -15.79 6.50
N TYR A 79 -0.16 -14.86 5.53
CA TYR A 79 -0.75 -15.05 4.21
C TYR A 79 0.00 -14.25 3.15
N ALA A 80 0.18 -14.85 1.99
CA ALA A 80 0.71 -14.18 0.80
C ALA A 80 0.08 -14.78 -0.46
N THR A 81 -0.07 -13.95 -1.49
CA THR A 81 -0.49 -14.39 -2.82
C THR A 81 0.73 -14.91 -3.61
N GLU A 82 0.51 -15.37 -4.84
CA GLU A 82 1.58 -15.76 -5.76
C GLU A 82 2.58 -14.63 -6.08
N ASN A 83 2.26 -13.40 -5.69
CA ASN A 83 3.18 -12.26 -5.80
C ASN A 83 4.40 -12.36 -4.86
N LEU A 84 4.30 -13.15 -3.77
CA LEU A 84 5.40 -13.47 -2.87
C LEU A 84 5.48 -15.00 -2.65
N PRO A 85 5.88 -15.76 -3.66
CA PRO A 85 5.84 -17.21 -3.64
C PRO A 85 6.73 -17.81 -2.53
N GLY A 86 6.15 -18.72 -1.74
CA GLY A 86 6.85 -19.43 -0.68
C GLY A 86 7.16 -18.62 0.59
N MET A 87 6.65 -17.40 0.69
CA MET A 87 6.93 -16.53 1.84
C MET A 87 6.00 -16.76 3.04
N ILE A 88 4.91 -17.51 2.92
CA ILE A 88 4.06 -17.86 4.08
C ILE A 88 4.91 -18.59 5.13
N GLY A 89 4.84 -18.13 6.38
CA GLY A 89 5.64 -18.63 7.50
C GLY A 89 7.05 -18.03 7.58
N PHE A 90 7.40 -17.06 6.73
CA PHE A 90 8.69 -16.38 6.84
C PHE A 90 8.67 -15.43 8.04
N ASP A 91 9.65 -15.60 8.93
CA ASP A 91 9.85 -14.82 10.14
C ASP A 91 10.92 -13.76 9.89
N PHE A 92 10.48 -12.52 9.76
CA PHE A 92 11.38 -11.37 9.55
C PHE A 92 12.26 -11.09 10.77
N GLY A 93 11.72 -11.28 11.99
CA GLY A 93 12.47 -11.07 13.23
C GLY A 93 13.63 -12.04 13.34
N ALA A 94 13.34 -13.36 13.24
CA ALA A 94 14.36 -14.39 13.29
C ALA A 94 15.39 -14.26 12.16
N PHE A 95 14.95 -13.91 10.95
CA PHE A 95 15.85 -13.67 9.81
C PHE A 95 16.82 -12.52 10.08
N CYS A 96 16.33 -11.36 10.50
CA CYS A 96 17.17 -10.19 10.74
C CYS A 96 18.13 -10.39 11.92
N GLU A 97 17.67 -11.04 12.98
CA GLU A 97 18.52 -11.37 14.13
C GLU A 97 19.64 -12.33 13.74
N SER A 98 19.32 -13.38 12.98
CA SER A 98 20.32 -14.40 12.58
C SER A 98 21.35 -13.90 11.58
N GLU A 99 20.95 -13.03 10.64
CA GLU A 99 21.82 -12.58 9.55
C GLU A 99 22.60 -11.31 9.88
N PHE A 100 22.02 -10.43 10.72
CA PHE A 100 22.56 -9.09 10.97
C PHE A 100 22.75 -8.78 12.46
N GLY A 101 22.25 -9.61 13.37
CA GLY A 101 22.28 -9.34 14.81
C GLY A 101 21.42 -8.13 15.22
N LEU A 102 20.41 -7.79 14.42
CA LEU A 102 19.55 -6.61 14.63
C LEU A 102 18.09 -7.02 14.87
N PRO A 103 17.44 -6.43 15.90
CA PRO A 103 16.01 -6.64 16.12
C PRO A 103 15.20 -6.06 14.97
N ALA A 104 14.13 -6.78 14.55
CA ALA A 104 13.26 -6.33 13.50
C ALA A 104 11.79 -6.46 13.87
N ARG A 105 10.97 -5.58 13.29
CA ARG A 105 9.50 -5.65 13.31
C ARG A 105 8.95 -5.48 11.93
N ALA A 106 7.86 -6.20 11.64
CA ALA A 106 7.21 -6.16 10.34
C ALA A 106 5.71 -5.87 10.45
N ILE A 107 5.17 -5.20 9.43
CA ILE A 107 3.76 -4.86 9.26
C ILE A 107 3.39 -5.01 7.78
N ASN A 108 2.10 -5.22 7.47
CA ASN A 108 1.62 -5.18 6.09
C ASN A 108 1.91 -3.82 5.42
N ASP A 109 2.24 -3.82 4.13
CA ASP A 109 2.65 -2.63 3.36
C ASP A 109 1.56 -1.54 3.28
N ALA A 110 0.29 -1.92 3.09
CA ALA A 110 -0.82 -0.96 3.04
C ALA A 110 -1.15 -0.41 4.44
N HIS A 111 -1.07 -1.24 5.48
CA HIS A 111 -1.18 -0.78 6.87
C HIS A 111 -0.02 0.16 7.25
N ALA A 112 1.18 -0.15 6.79
CA ALA A 112 2.32 0.75 6.96
C ALA A 112 2.08 2.09 6.25
N ALA A 113 1.60 2.08 5.01
CA ALA A 113 1.30 3.31 4.29
C ALA A 113 0.29 4.18 5.05
N LEU A 114 -0.79 3.59 5.54
CA LEU A 114 -1.76 4.32 6.38
C LEU A 114 -1.11 4.83 7.68
N LEU A 115 -0.37 4.00 8.40
CA LEU A 115 0.29 4.42 9.63
C LEU A 115 1.31 5.54 9.38
N GLY A 116 2.02 5.48 8.26
CA GLY A 116 2.92 6.54 7.81
C GLY A 116 2.19 7.87 7.64
N GLU A 117 1.07 7.87 6.92
CA GLU A 117 0.23 9.07 6.74
C GLU A 117 -0.34 9.57 8.07
N MET A 118 -0.78 8.69 8.95
CA MET A 118 -1.30 9.07 10.27
C MET A 118 -0.23 9.68 11.18
N VAL A 119 1.02 9.24 11.10
CA VAL A 119 2.09 9.71 12.01
C VAL A 119 2.89 10.85 11.40
N TYR A 120 3.19 10.81 10.11
CA TYR A 120 4.11 11.74 9.44
C TYR A 120 3.48 12.53 8.30
N GLY A 121 2.36 12.06 7.75
CA GLY A 121 1.69 12.66 6.60
C GLY A 121 0.42 13.44 6.93
N VAL A 122 -0.47 13.47 5.94
CA VAL A 122 -1.75 14.21 6.00
C VAL A 122 -2.67 13.74 7.12
N GLY A 123 -2.57 12.47 7.55
CA GLY A 123 -3.39 11.89 8.61
C GLY A 123 -3.15 12.48 10.01
N LYS A 124 -2.07 13.23 10.22
CA LYS A 124 -1.78 13.89 11.50
C LYS A 124 -2.92 14.76 12.02
N GLU A 125 -3.68 15.37 11.13
CA GLU A 125 -4.79 16.25 11.47
C GLU A 125 -6.06 15.50 11.84
N TYR A 126 -6.07 14.15 11.69
CA TYR A 126 -7.24 13.31 11.81
C TYR A 126 -7.10 12.17 12.83
N GLN A 127 -6.29 12.40 13.88
CA GLN A 127 -6.00 11.38 14.89
C GLN A 127 -7.23 10.92 15.71
N ASP A 128 -8.26 11.75 15.79
CA ASP A 128 -9.54 11.50 16.44
C ASP A 128 -10.62 10.94 15.51
N LYS A 129 -10.29 10.74 14.22
CA LYS A 129 -11.20 10.27 13.19
C LYS A 129 -10.97 8.80 12.87
N ARG A 130 -12.01 8.18 12.33
CA ARG A 130 -11.89 6.88 11.67
C ARG A 130 -11.42 7.12 10.23
N VAL A 131 -10.28 6.59 9.90
CA VAL A 131 -9.66 6.81 8.59
C VAL A 131 -9.52 5.50 7.85
N ALA A 132 -10.13 5.41 6.68
CA ALA A 132 -9.82 4.34 5.72
C ALA A 132 -8.71 4.82 4.77
N MET A 133 -7.90 3.90 4.28
CA MET A 133 -6.96 4.18 3.20
C MET A 133 -7.09 3.16 2.09
N LEU A 134 -7.04 3.64 0.85
CA LEU A 134 -6.85 2.83 -0.35
C LEU A 134 -5.52 3.18 -0.99
N THR A 135 -4.66 2.20 -1.19
CA THR A 135 -3.42 2.36 -1.95
C THR A 135 -3.60 1.81 -3.36
N LEU A 136 -3.69 2.70 -4.35
CA LEU A 136 -3.88 2.35 -5.75
C LEU A 136 -2.50 2.25 -6.43
N GLY A 137 -2.03 1.04 -6.63
CA GLY A 137 -0.72 0.72 -7.22
C GLY A 137 -0.81 -0.38 -8.26
N SER A 138 0.17 -1.29 -8.31
CA SER A 138 0.10 -2.51 -9.13
C SER A 138 -1.08 -3.41 -8.73
N GLY A 139 -1.46 -3.39 -7.45
CA GLY A 139 -2.69 -3.91 -6.88
C GLY A 139 -3.48 -2.81 -6.19
N VAL A 140 -4.44 -3.21 -5.35
CA VAL A 140 -5.16 -2.32 -4.43
C VAL A 140 -4.96 -2.83 -3.01
N GLY A 141 -4.24 -2.06 -2.21
CA GLY A 141 -4.14 -2.28 -0.78
C GLY A 141 -5.15 -1.45 0.00
N GLY A 142 -5.30 -1.75 1.28
CA GLY A 142 -6.17 -1.00 2.17
C GLY A 142 -5.71 -1.05 3.62
N GLY A 143 -6.27 -0.16 4.40
CA GLY A 143 -6.07 -0.11 5.84
C GLY A 143 -7.16 0.71 6.51
N TYR A 144 -7.37 0.44 7.79
CA TYR A 144 -8.33 1.15 8.61
C TYR A 144 -7.70 1.58 9.93
N TYR A 145 -7.90 2.82 10.29
CA TYR A 145 -7.40 3.42 11.52
C TYR A 145 -8.56 3.95 12.34
N ALA A 146 -8.61 3.54 13.60
CA ALA A 146 -9.58 4.03 14.57
C ALA A 146 -8.98 3.97 15.99
N ASP A 147 -9.43 4.84 16.87
CA ASP A 147 -9.02 4.88 18.27
C ASP A 147 -7.49 4.87 18.48
N GLY A 148 -6.78 5.60 17.62
CA GLY A 148 -5.33 5.73 17.70
C GLY A 148 -4.52 4.57 17.08
N ASN A 149 -5.16 3.55 16.49
CA ASN A 149 -4.50 2.34 16.04
C ASN A 149 -4.94 1.89 14.66
N ILE A 150 -4.08 1.11 13.99
CA ILE A 150 -4.50 0.31 12.84
C ILE A 150 -5.42 -0.82 13.36
N VAL A 151 -6.59 -0.93 12.75
CA VAL A 151 -7.60 -1.95 13.09
C VAL A 151 -7.66 -2.96 11.94
N ALA A 152 -7.20 -4.16 12.21
CA ALA A 152 -7.21 -5.27 11.27
C ALA A 152 -7.90 -6.47 11.93
N THR A 153 -9.18 -6.67 11.62
CA THR A 153 -10.02 -7.71 12.22
C THR A 153 -10.71 -8.55 11.15
N PRO A 154 -11.24 -9.75 11.49
CA PRO A 154 -12.01 -10.55 10.53
C PRO A 154 -13.20 -9.80 9.93
N GLU A 155 -13.86 -8.93 10.70
CA GLU A 155 -15.05 -8.19 10.28
C GLU A 155 -14.76 -7.20 9.16
N ASN A 156 -13.56 -6.64 9.12
CA ASN A 156 -13.10 -5.76 8.03
C ASN A 156 -12.13 -6.45 7.06
N ASP A 157 -12.14 -7.79 7.03
CA ASP A 157 -11.22 -8.61 6.22
C ASP A 157 -9.76 -8.18 6.39
N TYR A 158 -9.37 -7.89 7.63
CA TYR A 158 -8.01 -7.43 7.99
C TYR A 158 -7.52 -6.20 7.21
N GLY A 159 -8.45 -5.35 6.74
CA GLY A 159 -8.13 -4.17 5.94
C GLY A 159 -7.78 -4.49 4.48
N ARG A 160 -7.98 -5.72 4.02
CA ARG A 160 -7.71 -6.14 2.63
C ARG A 160 -8.78 -5.62 1.66
N PHE A 161 -9.04 -4.32 1.66
CA PHE A 161 -10.12 -3.68 0.92
C PHE A 161 -10.06 -3.96 -0.59
N GLY A 162 -8.88 -4.11 -1.16
CA GLY A 162 -8.71 -4.48 -2.55
C GLY A 162 -9.31 -5.85 -2.92
N HIS A 163 -9.57 -6.73 -1.95
CA HIS A 163 -10.13 -8.06 -2.15
C HIS A 163 -11.61 -8.19 -1.75
N ILE A 164 -12.28 -7.07 -1.44
CA ILE A 164 -13.74 -7.02 -1.38
C ILE A 164 -14.29 -7.22 -2.79
N CYS A 165 -15.38 -8.00 -2.92
CA CYS A 165 -15.99 -8.31 -4.21
C CYS A 165 -16.80 -7.10 -4.70
N LEU A 166 -16.31 -6.42 -5.74
CA LEU A 166 -17.00 -5.31 -6.40
C LEU A 166 -18.08 -5.80 -7.37
N GLU A 167 -17.79 -6.87 -8.09
CA GLU A 167 -18.67 -7.42 -9.13
C GLU A 167 -18.84 -8.93 -8.95
N GLU A 168 -20.05 -9.37 -8.62
CA GLU A 168 -20.37 -10.78 -8.48
C GLU A 168 -20.13 -11.53 -9.82
N ASN A 169 -19.40 -12.65 -9.76
CA ASN A 169 -18.94 -13.39 -10.93
C ASN A 169 -18.08 -12.57 -11.93
N GLY A 170 -17.45 -11.50 -11.45
CA GLY A 170 -16.58 -10.65 -12.24
C GLY A 170 -15.22 -11.29 -12.53
N ARG A 171 -14.19 -10.47 -12.67
CA ARG A 171 -12.85 -10.86 -13.11
C ARG A 171 -12.11 -11.69 -12.07
N GLU A 172 -11.33 -12.68 -12.52
CA GLU A 172 -10.49 -13.48 -11.64
C GLU A 172 -9.41 -12.63 -10.98
N CYS A 173 -9.27 -12.79 -9.67
CA CYS A 173 -8.24 -12.13 -8.86
C CYS A 173 -7.17 -13.12 -8.44
N THR A 174 -5.93 -12.65 -8.29
CA THR A 174 -4.79 -13.45 -7.80
C THR A 174 -4.99 -14.04 -6.40
N CYS A 175 -5.95 -13.52 -5.63
CA CYS A 175 -6.34 -14.07 -4.34
C CYS A 175 -7.26 -15.31 -4.43
N GLY A 176 -7.63 -15.74 -5.64
CA GLY A 176 -8.52 -16.86 -5.90
C GLY A 176 -10.02 -16.53 -5.88
N LYS A 177 -10.41 -15.29 -5.54
CA LYS A 177 -11.79 -14.80 -5.60
C LYS A 177 -12.11 -14.20 -6.98
N LEU A 178 -13.40 -14.00 -7.25
CA LEU A 178 -13.87 -13.28 -8.43
C LEU A 178 -14.29 -11.86 -8.04
N GLY A 179 -14.12 -10.91 -8.99
CA GLY A 179 -14.69 -9.58 -8.93
C GLY A 179 -14.10 -8.63 -7.88
N CYS A 180 -12.91 -8.88 -7.36
CA CYS A 180 -12.27 -8.02 -6.37
C CYS A 180 -12.09 -6.58 -6.86
N ILE A 181 -12.19 -5.59 -5.97
CA ILE A 181 -11.93 -4.16 -6.23
C ILE A 181 -10.60 -3.97 -7.00
N GLU A 182 -9.57 -4.72 -6.63
CA GLU A 182 -8.26 -4.67 -7.29
C GLU A 182 -8.35 -4.89 -8.81
N MET A 183 -9.27 -5.72 -9.26
CA MET A 183 -9.43 -6.04 -10.68
C MET A 183 -10.03 -4.90 -11.51
N TYR A 184 -10.43 -3.80 -10.86
CA TYR A 184 -11.08 -2.63 -11.48
C TYR A 184 -10.38 -1.30 -11.17
N LEU A 185 -9.68 -1.19 -10.03
CA LEU A 185 -9.05 0.06 -9.58
C LEU A 185 -7.51 0.03 -9.52
N SER A 186 -6.88 -1.14 -9.69
CA SER A 186 -5.42 -1.20 -9.77
C SER A 186 -4.89 -0.58 -11.07
N GLY A 187 -3.64 -0.13 -11.07
CA GLY A 187 -2.99 0.40 -12.28
C GLY A 187 -3.01 -0.58 -13.44
N ARG A 188 -2.83 -1.88 -13.17
CA ARG A 188 -2.96 -2.94 -14.19
C ARG A 188 -4.37 -3.02 -14.77
N ALA A 189 -5.39 -2.88 -13.93
CA ALA A 189 -6.78 -2.91 -14.36
C ALA A 189 -7.12 -1.68 -15.22
N ILE A 190 -6.74 -0.50 -14.75
CA ILE A 190 -6.93 0.78 -15.46
C ILE A 190 -6.26 0.74 -16.83
N HIS A 191 -5.00 0.31 -16.87
CA HIS A 191 -4.26 0.21 -18.16
C HIS A 191 -4.90 -0.78 -19.13
N ARG A 192 -5.29 -1.97 -18.65
CA ARG A 192 -5.99 -2.97 -19.46
C ARG A 192 -7.30 -2.44 -20.02
N ASP A 193 -8.12 -1.79 -19.18
CA ASP A 193 -9.44 -1.32 -19.56
C ASP A 193 -9.38 -0.12 -20.51
N ALA A 194 -8.39 0.78 -20.32
CA ALA A 194 -8.09 1.85 -21.24
C ALA A 194 -7.66 1.30 -22.61
N ALA A 195 -6.74 0.34 -22.62
CA ALA A 195 -6.27 -0.29 -23.86
C ALA A 195 -7.40 -1.00 -24.62
N ALA A 196 -8.32 -1.67 -23.92
CA ALA A 196 -9.49 -2.31 -24.53
C ALA A 196 -10.44 -1.32 -25.22
N MET A 197 -10.45 -0.05 -24.77
CA MET A 197 -11.20 1.05 -25.42
C MET A 197 -10.37 1.85 -26.43
N GLY A 198 -9.13 1.44 -26.71
CA GLY A 198 -8.21 2.18 -27.58
C GLY A 198 -7.83 3.55 -27.01
N ILE A 199 -7.72 3.64 -25.68
CA ILE A 199 -7.28 4.84 -24.97
C ILE A 199 -5.82 4.66 -24.57
N ASP A 200 -4.99 5.64 -24.89
CA ASP A 200 -3.63 5.69 -24.37
C ASP A 200 -3.65 6.20 -22.92
N THR A 201 -3.12 5.39 -22.01
CA THR A 201 -3.24 5.63 -20.58
C THR A 201 -2.72 7.00 -20.13
N PRO A 202 -1.57 7.50 -20.60
CA PRO A 202 -1.10 8.85 -20.28
C PRO A 202 -2.09 9.97 -20.61
N ASP A 203 -2.90 9.79 -21.65
CA ASP A 203 -3.78 10.84 -22.18
C ASP A 203 -5.20 10.79 -21.59
N ILE A 204 -5.50 9.86 -20.66
CA ILE A 204 -6.87 9.64 -20.16
C ILE A 204 -7.55 10.95 -19.76
N PHE A 205 -6.91 11.75 -18.89
CA PHE A 205 -7.53 12.94 -18.31
C PHE A 205 -7.47 14.16 -19.25
N ASP A 206 -6.43 14.32 -20.03
CA ASP A 206 -6.33 15.39 -21.01
C ASP A 206 -7.42 15.25 -22.09
N ARG A 207 -7.65 14.03 -22.55
CA ARG A 207 -8.71 13.72 -23.51
C ARG A 207 -10.12 13.79 -22.89
N TYR A 208 -10.27 13.40 -21.62
CA TYR A 208 -11.48 13.59 -20.86
C TYR A 208 -11.84 15.08 -20.77
N ALA A 209 -10.88 15.94 -20.45
CA ALA A 209 -11.07 17.38 -20.27
C ALA A 209 -11.57 18.08 -21.55
N ILE A 210 -11.23 17.58 -22.73
CA ILE A 210 -11.73 18.09 -24.02
C ILE A 210 -12.99 17.36 -24.52
N GLY A 211 -13.56 16.45 -23.71
CA GLY A 211 -14.83 15.78 -24.01
C GLY A 211 -14.74 14.64 -25.03
N GLU A 212 -13.57 14.00 -25.21
CA GLU A 212 -13.46 12.84 -26.08
C GLU A 212 -14.33 11.70 -25.55
N GLU A 213 -15.31 11.24 -26.34
CA GLU A 213 -16.42 10.37 -25.89
C GLU A 213 -15.93 9.10 -25.17
N LYS A 214 -14.95 8.38 -25.71
CA LYS A 214 -14.41 7.15 -25.10
C LYS A 214 -13.73 7.42 -23.74
N ASN A 215 -13.05 8.57 -23.60
CA ASN A 215 -12.42 8.97 -22.35
C ASN A 215 -13.45 9.40 -21.30
N VAL A 216 -14.51 10.08 -21.73
CA VAL A 216 -15.66 10.41 -20.85
C VAL A 216 -16.31 9.15 -20.31
N GLU A 217 -16.58 8.17 -21.16
CA GLU A 217 -17.14 6.87 -20.76
C GLU A 217 -16.21 6.11 -19.82
N PHE A 218 -14.91 6.08 -20.12
CA PHE A 218 -13.90 5.44 -19.28
C PHE A 218 -13.84 6.06 -17.87
N VAL A 219 -13.74 7.38 -17.79
CA VAL A 219 -13.69 8.10 -16.50
C VAL A 219 -14.97 7.92 -15.71
N LYS A 220 -16.14 7.91 -16.37
CA LYS A 220 -17.42 7.62 -15.74
C LYS A 220 -17.40 6.25 -15.05
N ARG A 221 -16.98 5.21 -15.75
CA ARG A 221 -16.85 3.84 -15.19
C ARG A 221 -15.84 3.79 -14.03
N LEU A 222 -14.71 4.47 -14.15
CA LEU A 222 -13.72 4.56 -13.08
C LEU A 222 -14.31 5.20 -11.81
N ARG A 223 -15.08 6.27 -11.96
CA ARG A 223 -15.80 6.93 -10.87
C ARG A 223 -16.84 6.00 -10.21
N GLU A 224 -17.64 5.32 -11.02
CA GLU A 224 -18.65 4.36 -10.55
C GLU A 224 -18.00 3.22 -9.75
N ASN A 225 -16.90 2.65 -10.26
CA ASN A 225 -16.14 1.62 -9.57
C ASN A 225 -15.57 2.13 -8.23
N LEU A 226 -15.00 3.33 -8.21
CA LEU A 226 -14.48 3.90 -6.97
C LEU A 226 -15.60 4.19 -5.97
N LYS A 227 -16.72 4.79 -6.43
CA LYS A 227 -17.88 5.06 -5.56
C LYS A 227 -18.40 3.77 -4.91
N THR A 228 -18.62 2.73 -5.71
CA THR A 228 -19.09 1.43 -5.21
C THR A 228 -18.08 0.81 -4.25
N SER A 229 -16.79 0.92 -4.55
CA SER A 229 -15.72 0.44 -3.65
C SER A 229 -15.76 1.16 -2.30
N LEU A 230 -15.93 2.48 -2.31
CA LEU A 230 -16.03 3.26 -1.06
C LEU A 230 -17.30 2.92 -0.28
N ASP A 231 -18.44 2.68 -0.94
CA ASP A 231 -19.67 2.20 -0.30
C ASP A 231 -19.45 0.86 0.40
N MET A 232 -18.72 -0.06 -0.24
CA MET A 232 -18.40 -1.37 0.34
C MET A 232 -17.42 -1.27 1.50
N VAL A 233 -16.38 -0.43 1.38
CA VAL A 233 -15.45 -0.18 2.48
C VAL A 233 -16.18 0.46 3.65
N MET A 234 -17.06 1.45 3.40
CA MET A 234 -17.90 2.09 4.43
C MET A 234 -18.79 1.08 5.16
N ALA A 235 -19.30 0.06 4.46
CA ALA A 235 -20.16 -0.97 5.06
C ALA A 235 -19.41 -1.89 6.04
N VAL A 236 -18.12 -2.18 5.79
CA VAL A 236 -17.32 -3.08 6.65
C VAL A 236 -16.41 -2.33 7.62
N SER A 237 -16.06 -1.09 7.30
CA SER A 237 -15.20 -0.21 8.10
C SER A 237 -15.72 1.22 8.00
N PRO A 238 -16.73 1.61 8.79
CA PRO A 238 -17.28 2.96 8.75
C PRO A 238 -16.21 4.00 9.03
N PHE A 239 -15.95 4.88 8.06
CA PHE A 239 -14.91 5.90 8.14
C PHE A 239 -15.49 7.32 8.04
N ASP A 240 -14.76 8.28 8.57
CA ASP A 240 -15.07 9.71 8.46
C ASP A 240 -14.27 10.33 7.30
N ILE A 241 -13.08 9.78 7.01
CA ILE A 241 -12.15 10.24 5.97
C ILE A 241 -11.58 9.04 5.22
N CYS A 242 -11.41 9.18 3.91
CA CYS A 242 -10.68 8.22 3.09
C CYS A 242 -9.40 8.85 2.51
N ILE A 243 -8.23 8.32 2.88
CA ILE A 243 -6.97 8.70 2.25
C ILE A 243 -6.77 7.80 1.02
N ILE A 244 -6.52 8.41 -0.14
CA ILE A 244 -6.16 7.67 -1.36
C ILE A 244 -4.72 8.01 -1.73
N GLY A 245 -3.92 6.97 -1.89
CA GLY A 245 -2.50 7.07 -2.25
C GLY A 245 -2.08 5.98 -3.23
N GLY A 246 -0.77 5.84 -3.39
CA GLY A 246 -0.15 4.89 -4.30
C GLY A 246 0.12 5.45 -5.70
N GLY A 247 0.92 4.73 -6.48
CA GLY A 247 1.44 5.24 -7.76
C GLY A 247 0.38 5.62 -8.79
N VAL A 248 -0.82 5.03 -8.73
CA VAL A 248 -1.95 5.42 -9.59
C VAL A 248 -2.47 6.79 -9.20
N ALA A 249 -2.71 7.02 -7.91
CA ALA A 249 -3.18 8.31 -7.40
C ALA A 249 -2.15 9.43 -7.67
N ASP A 250 -0.85 9.11 -7.51
CA ASP A 250 0.24 10.05 -7.81
C ASP A 250 0.30 10.39 -9.30
N TRP A 251 0.19 9.38 -10.17
CA TRP A 251 0.21 9.57 -11.62
C TRP A 251 -1.01 10.36 -12.12
N MET A 252 -2.21 10.04 -11.62
CA MET A 252 -3.44 10.75 -11.98
C MET A 252 -3.51 12.19 -11.42
N GLY A 253 -2.79 12.46 -10.34
CA GLY A 253 -2.61 13.80 -9.78
C GLY A 253 -3.93 14.50 -9.43
N ASP A 254 -3.94 15.81 -9.58
CA ASP A 254 -5.08 16.66 -9.20
C ASP A 254 -6.33 16.39 -10.04
N HIS A 255 -6.18 15.92 -11.26
CA HIS A 255 -7.31 15.54 -12.12
C HIS A 255 -8.15 14.43 -11.47
N PHE A 256 -7.48 13.38 -10.92
CA PHE A 256 -8.17 12.31 -10.21
C PHE A 256 -9.00 12.84 -9.04
N PHE A 257 -8.39 13.65 -8.17
CA PHE A 257 -9.08 14.18 -6.99
C PHE A 257 -10.19 15.14 -7.36
N SER A 258 -10.02 15.95 -8.41
CA SER A 258 -11.07 16.83 -8.94
C SER A 258 -12.30 16.04 -9.40
N ILE A 259 -12.11 14.97 -10.17
CA ILE A 259 -13.24 14.14 -10.66
C ILE A 259 -13.87 13.26 -9.58
N MET A 260 -13.23 13.10 -8.42
CA MET A 260 -13.73 12.30 -7.29
C MET A 260 -14.34 13.13 -6.16
N SER A 261 -14.28 14.47 -6.25
CA SER A 261 -14.67 15.40 -5.17
C SER A 261 -16.15 15.36 -4.79
N ASP A 262 -17.04 14.89 -5.68
CA ASP A 262 -18.49 14.88 -5.51
C ASP A 262 -19.07 13.46 -5.26
N LEU A 263 -18.22 12.49 -4.88
CA LEU A 263 -18.67 11.13 -4.58
C LEU A 263 -19.40 10.99 -3.24
N GLY A 264 -19.51 12.06 -2.45
CA GLY A 264 -20.19 12.06 -1.15
C GLY A 264 -19.33 11.52 -0.01
N TYR A 265 -18.02 11.53 -0.17
CA TYR A 265 -17.02 11.14 0.82
C TYR A 265 -15.94 12.20 0.96
N ASP A 266 -15.42 12.37 2.17
CA ASP A 266 -14.22 13.19 2.42
C ASP A 266 -12.98 12.41 1.97
N ILE A 267 -12.56 12.64 0.72
CA ILE A 267 -11.43 11.99 0.09
C ILE A 267 -10.22 12.92 0.14
N ILE A 268 -9.11 12.43 0.69
CA ILE A 268 -7.87 13.19 0.85
C ILE A 268 -6.73 12.46 0.12
N ARG A 269 -5.88 13.22 -0.56
CA ARG A 269 -4.68 12.69 -1.19
C ARG A 269 -3.61 12.38 -0.15
N ALA A 270 -3.01 11.19 -0.21
CA ALA A 270 -1.82 10.85 0.55
C ALA A 270 -0.67 11.83 0.27
N SER A 271 0.08 12.19 1.30
CA SER A 271 1.12 13.22 1.22
C SER A 271 2.54 12.65 1.16
N LEU A 272 2.75 11.42 1.61
CA LEU A 272 4.06 10.78 1.66
C LEU A 272 4.42 10.05 0.35
N GLY A 273 3.46 9.98 -0.58
CA GLY A 273 3.63 9.38 -1.89
C GLY A 273 4.21 7.95 -1.80
N ASN A 274 5.15 7.67 -2.67
CA ASN A 274 5.76 6.33 -2.80
C ASN A 274 6.72 5.95 -1.64
N SER A 275 6.85 6.80 -0.62
CA SER A 275 7.64 6.54 0.59
C SER A 275 6.79 6.20 1.82
N ALA A 276 5.46 6.22 1.71
CA ALA A 276 4.55 6.00 2.82
C ALA A 276 4.83 4.69 3.58
N GLY A 277 5.13 3.60 2.87
CA GLY A 277 5.51 2.31 3.47
C GLY A 277 6.77 2.39 4.34
N ILE A 278 7.80 3.11 3.89
CA ILE A 278 9.04 3.34 4.67
C ILE A 278 8.76 4.11 5.96
N TYR A 279 7.97 5.21 5.85
CA TYR A 279 7.56 6.00 7.02
C TYR A 279 6.72 5.17 7.99
N GLY A 280 5.81 4.38 7.46
CA GLY A 280 4.93 3.54 8.26
C GLY A 280 5.65 2.38 8.95
N ALA A 281 6.60 1.73 8.28
CA ALA A 281 7.45 0.73 8.91
C ALA A 281 8.19 1.32 10.13
N HIS A 282 8.79 2.52 9.95
CA HIS A 282 9.42 3.25 11.06
C HIS A 282 8.41 3.54 12.19
N ALA A 283 7.23 4.08 11.86
CA ALA A 283 6.19 4.38 12.84
C ALA A 283 5.77 3.13 13.63
N HIS A 284 5.58 2.01 12.94
CA HIS A 284 5.22 0.73 13.55
C HIS A 284 6.28 0.25 14.54
N TYR A 285 7.56 0.34 14.17
CA TYR A 285 8.65 -0.10 15.03
C TYR A 285 8.66 0.62 16.38
N TYR A 286 8.32 1.91 16.43
CA TYR A 286 8.38 2.74 17.63
C TYR A 286 7.05 2.92 18.36
N LYS A 287 5.91 2.52 17.76
CA LYS A 287 4.60 2.57 18.41
C LYS A 287 4.28 1.30 19.22
N GLY A 288 4.96 0.20 18.93
CA GLY A 288 4.70 -1.13 19.49
C GLY A 288 5.38 -1.43 20.84
#